data_ad62490690161fbc58f5ff129d66ea3d
#
_entry.id   ad62490690161fbc58f5ff129d66ea3d
#
_cell.length_a   1.000
_cell.length_b   1.000
_cell.length_c   1.000
_cell.angle_alpha   90.00
_cell.angle_beta   90.00
_cell.angle_gamma   90.00
#
_symmetry.space_group_name_H-M   'P 1'
#
loop_
_entity.id
_entity.type
_entity.pdbx_description
1 polymer ?
#
loop_
_entity_poly.entity_id
_entity_poly.type
_entity_poly.pdbx_seq_one_letter_code
_entity_poly.pdbx_strand_id
1 'polypeptide(L)'
;MQRLWFITNPGSGSASEEKCEALEALFAERGLQLGGRTRFPEEDLPLPGTLDSAGIDTVVLFAGDGTINAAACALADWRGALLILPGGTMNLLAKLLHGDAEPAAIIHAAHQAADRVALPFVEAGPHRAFVGLILGPAASWVRAREAARAGKLRQMLRAARNAWGRTFGQGLRLRGLSGLPRRVQAVFVQAVDGRLRIAAIDARDWRSILALGWEFLTGDWVRAAAVTEVHAPELRTAERRPVLALFDGEPVMIEPDVVIRAGETRPQFLKTA
;
A
#
# COMPACT_ATOMS: atom_id res chain seq x y z
N MET A 1 8.85 -7.46 -21.64
CA MET A 1 9.20 -8.35 -20.50
C MET A 1 9.97 -9.53 -21.06
N GLN A 2 11.31 -9.55 -20.89
CA GLN A 2 12.19 -10.61 -21.42
C GLN A 2 13.17 -11.11 -20.35
N ARG A 3 13.81 -10.21 -19.60
CA ARG A 3 14.80 -10.55 -18.58
C ARG A 3 14.36 -10.07 -17.22
N LEU A 4 14.10 -11.02 -16.31
CA LEU A 4 13.42 -10.81 -15.05
C LEU A 4 14.38 -10.84 -13.86
N TRP A 5 14.05 -10.05 -12.83
CA TRP A 5 14.54 -10.26 -11.48
C TRP A 5 13.36 -10.61 -10.59
N PHE A 6 13.43 -11.71 -9.85
CA PHE A 6 12.32 -12.21 -9.03
C PHE A 6 12.54 -11.93 -7.54
N ILE A 7 11.68 -11.13 -6.94
CA ILE A 7 11.71 -10.80 -5.51
C ILE A 7 10.55 -11.52 -4.83
N THR A 8 10.86 -12.30 -3.81
CA THR A 8 9.88 -13.07 -3.04
C THR A 8 10.01 -12.80 -1.55
N ASN A 9 8.92 -13.00 -0.81
CA ASN A 9 8.93 -13.09 0.64
C ASN A 9 8.11 -14.31 1.08
N PRO A 10 8.74 -15.47 1.29
CA PRO A 10 8.05 -16.70 1.70
C PRO A 10 7.34 -16.60 3.06
N GLY A 11 7.74 -15.63 3.90
CA GLY A 11 7.09 -15.32 5.17
C GLY A 11 5.79 -14.52 5.04
N SER A 12 5.45 -14.04 3.85
CA SER A 12 4.25 -13.24 3.61
C SER A 12 3.10 -14.09 3.06
N GLY A 13 2.08 -14.29 3.89
CA GLY A 13 0.74 -14.75 3.50
C GLY A 13 0.71 -16.04 2.66
N SER A 14 0.51 -15.90 1.34
CA SER A 14 0.34 -16.99 0.39
C SER A 14 1.55 -17.29 -0.50
N ALA A 15 2.67 -16.57 -0.33
CA ALA A 15 3.90 -16.76 -1.12
C ALA A 15 4.74 -17.93 -0.61
N SER A 16 4.21 -19.16 -0.68
CA SER A 16 4.98 -20.37 -0.30
C SER A 16 6.10 -20.66 -1.29
N GLU A 17 7.12 -21.42 -0.84
CA GLU A 17 8.25 -21.83 -1.68
C GLU A 17 7.79 -22.61 -2.92
N GLU A 18 6.86 -23.56 -2.74
CA GLU A 18 6.25 -24.32 -3.82
C GLU A 18 5.63 -23.42 -4.91
N LYS A 19 4.94 -22.36 -4.50
CA LYS A 19 4.37 -21.39 -5.43
C LYS A 19 5.45 -20.58 -6.14
N CYS A 20 6.52 -20.22 -5.45
CA CYS A 20 7.64 -19.52 -6.07
C CYS A 20 8.29 -20.38 -7.16
N GLU A 21 8.54 -21.67 -6.89
CA GLU A 21 9.07 -22.64 -7.86
C GLU A 21 8.13 -22.79 -9.06
N ALA A 22 6.82 -22.90 -8.83
CA ALA A 22 5.84 -22.99 -9.89
C ALA A 22 5.83 -21.74 -10.80
N LEU A 23 6.01 -20.54 -10.23
CA LEU A 23 6.11 -19.31 -11.01
C LEU A 23 7.40 -19.25 -11.82
N GLU A 24 8.52 -19.72 -11.29
CA GLU A 24 9.78 -19.80 -12.02
C GLU A 24 9.71 -20.80 -13.19
N ALA A 25 9.08 -21.95 -13.00
CA ALA A 25 8.81 -22.90 -14.08
C ALA A 25 7.96 -22.23 -15.18
N LEU A 26 6.94 -21.46 -14.78
CA LEU A 26 6.12 -20.70 -15.72
C LEU A 26 6.92 -19.63 -16.48
N PHE A 27 7.90 -18.96 -15.84
CA PHE A 27 8.80 -18.04 -16.55
C PHE A 27 9.59 -18.77 -17.65
N ALA A 28 10.16 -19.93 -17.30
CA ALA A 28 10.93 -20.74 -18.25
C ALA A 28 10.09 -21.25 -19.42
N GLU A 29 8.88 -21.75 -19.17
CA GLU A 29 7.93 -22.19 -20.22
C GLU A 29 7.59 -21.07 -21.20
N ARG A 30 7.61 -19.82 -20.74
CA ARG A 30 7.33 -18.64 -21.59
C ARG A 30 8.58 -18.04 -22.25
N GLY A 31 9.73 -18.65 -22.08
CA GLY A 31 10.99 -18.14 -22.60
C GLY A 31 11.48 -16.86 -21.91
N LEU A 32 10.96 -16.55 -20.70
CA LEU A 32 11.42 -15.43 -19.91
C LEU A 32 12.70 -15.80 -19.17
N GLN A 33 13.72 -14.96 -19.28
CA GLN A 33 15.02 -15.23 -18.68
C GLN A 33 15.07 -14.70 -17.25
N LEU A 34 15.27 -15.57 -16.28
CA LEU A 34 15.50 -15.18 -14.90
C LEU A 34 16.98 -14.78 -14.71
N GLY A 35 17.25 -13.47 -14.57
CA GLY A 35 18.59 -12.93 -14.41
C GLY A 35 19.04 -12.79 -12.96
N GLY A 36 18.11 -12.91 -11.98
CA GLY A 36 18.44 -12.89 -10.56
C GLY A 36 17.22 -13.09 -9.68
N ARG A 37 17.50 -13.35 -8.40
CA ARG A 37 16.50 -13.58 -7.34
C ARG A 37 16.86 -12.80 -6.10
N THR A 38 15.87 -12.52 -5.27
CA THR A 38 16.02 -11.98 -3.90
C THR A 38 14.95 -12.56 -3.02
N ARG A 39 15.34 -13.15 -1.90
CA ARG A 39 14.44 -13.61 -0.82
C ARG A 39 14.45 -12.59 0.30
N PHE A 40 13.54 -11.65 0.24
CA PHE A 40 13.42 -10.61 1.26
C PHE A 40 12.60 -11.13 2.47
N PRO A 41 12.93 -10.80 3.73
CA PRO A 41 14.01 -9.88 4.16
C PRO A 41 15.36 -10.57 4.44
N GLU A 42 15.55 -11.85 4.08
CA GLU A 42 16.79 -12.58 4.31
C GLU A 42 17.96 -12.01 3.50
N GLU A 43 17.64 -11.47 2.32
CA GLU A 43 18.58 -10.82 1.41
C GLU A 43 18.16 -9.37 1.19
N ASP A 44 19.14 -8.50 0.96
CA ASP A 44 18.90 -7.10 0.64
C ASP A 44 18.23 -6.94 -0.73
N LEU A 45 17.36 -5.95 -0.84
CA LEU A 45 16.72 -5.60 -2.11
C LEU A 45 17.79 -5.13 -3.13
N PRO A 46 17.64 -5.51 -4.42
CA PRO A 46 18.58 -5.10 -5.45
C PRO A 46 18.55 -3.58 -5.63
N LEU A 47 19.72 -2.99 -5.85
CA LEU A 47 19.84 -1.59 -6.22
C LEU A 47 19.58 -1.39 -7.72
N PRO A 48 19.13 -0.21 -8.17
CA PRO A 48 18.94 0.10 -9.59
C PRO A 48 20.15 -0.28 -10.46
N GLY A 49 21.37 0.07 -10.02
CA GLY A 49 22.60 -0.26 -10.76
C GLY A 49 22.88 -1.75 -10.91
N THR A 50 22.45 -2.58 -9.95
CA THR A 50 22.56 -4.04 -10.03
C THR A 50 21.64 -4.58 -11.14
N LEU A 51 20.41 -4.09 -11.19
CA LEU A 51 19.43 -4.47 -12.21
C LEU A 51 19.87 -4.05 -13.61
N ASP A 52 20.38 -2.82 -13.74
CA ASP A 52 20.88 -2.28 -15.00
C ASP A 52 22.08 -3.08 -15.51
N SER A 53 23.05 -3.39 -14.62
CA SER A 53 24.24 -4.18 -14.95
C SER A 53 23.89 -5.61 -15.37
N ALA A 54 22.83 -6.19 -14.79
CA ALA A 54 22.31 -7.50 -15.15
C ALA A 54 21.41 -7.46 -16.41
N GLY A 55 21.14 -6.28 -16.97
CA GLY A 55 20.28 -6.09 -18.13
C GLY A 55 18.81 -6.46 -17.86
N ILE A 56 18.34 -6.25 -16.63
CA ILE A 56 16.97 -6.55 -16.22
C ILE A 56 16.02 -5.51 -16.79
N ASP A 57 14.97 -5.95 -17.43
CA ASP A 57 13.89 -5.08 -17.95
C ASP A 57 12.67 -5.06 -17.03
N THR A 58 12.47 -6.12 -16.23
CA THR A 58 11.29 -6.25 -15.36
C THR A 58 11.67 -6.90 -14.03
N VAL A 59 11.25 -6.28 -12.92
CA VAL A 59 11.27 -6.91 -11.59
C VAL A 59 9.88 -7.46 -11.29
N VAL A 60 9.81 -8.74 -10.99
CA VAL A 60 8.59 -9.43 -10.58
C VAL A 60 8.58 -9.55 -9.05
N LEU A 61 7.54 -9.05 -8.41
CA LEU A 61 7.37 -9.04 -6.95
C LEU A 61 6.23 -9.99 -6.56
N PHE A 62 6.56 -11.09 -5.89
CA PHE A 62 5.57 -12.02 -5.33
C PHE A 62 5.68 -12.03 -3.80
N ALA A 63 4.95 -11.12 -3.17
CA ALA A 63 5.06 -10.85 -1.74
C ALA A 63 3.79 -10.16 -1.18
N GLY A 64 3.79 -9.83 0.11
CA GLY A 64 2.79 -8.98 0.73
C GLY A 64 3.05 -7.50 0.50
N ASP A 65 2.02 -6.66 0.79
CA ASP A 65 2.00 -5.22 0.52
C ASP A 65 3.21 -4.48 1.12
N GLY A 66 3.66 -4.86 2.33
CA GLY A 66 4.84 -4.24 2.97
C GLY A 66 6.14 -4.49 2.19
N THR A 67 6.38 -5.70 1.71
CA THR A 67 7.55 -6.02 0.88
C THR A 67 7.48 -5.34 -0.48
N ILE A 68 6.29 -5.30 -1.09
CA ILE A 68 6.06 -4.60 -2.36
C ILE A 68 6.36 -3.12 -2.21
N ASN A 69 5.88 -2.49 -1.13
CA ASN A 69 6.15 -1.08 -0.85
C ASN A 69 7.65 -0.82 -0.63
N ALA A 70 8.33 -1.65 0.16
CA ALA A 70 9.77 -1.53 0.38
C ALA A 70 10.57 -1.63 -0.93
N ALA A 71 10.24 -2.60 -1.79
CA ALA A 71 10.89 -2.78 -3.09
C ALA A 71 10.61 -1.61 -4.04
N ALA A 72 9.37 -1.14 -4.13
CA ALA A 72 9.01 0.02 -4.95
C ALA A 72 9.72 1.31 -4.49
N CYS A 73 9.92 1.48 -3.17
CA CYS A 73 10.72 2.59 -2.64
C CYS A 73 12.21 2.44 -2.95
N ALA A 74 12.78 1.24 -2.77
CA ALA A 74 14.20 0.99 -3.08
C ALA A 74 14.52 1.18 -4.56
N LEU A 75 13.57 0.89 -5.43
CA LEU A 75 13.68 1.00 -6.89
C LEU A 75 13.11 2.32 -7.43
N ALA A 76 12.87 3.32 -6.60
CA ALA A 76 12.20 4.57 -6.99
C ALA A 76 12.89 5.33 -8.13
N ASP A 77 14.21 5.20 -8.27
CA ASP A 77 14.99 5.84 -9.32
C ASP A 77 15.29 4.93 -10.53
N TRP A 78 14.88 3.66 -10.47
CA TRP A 78 15.05 2.72 -11.57
C TRP A 78 14.07 3.03 -12.72
N ARG A 79 14.46 2.70 -13.94
CA ARG A 79 13.66 2.98 -15.16
C ARG A 79 13.05 1.74 -15.81
N GLY A 80 13.16 0.58 -15.16
CA GLY A 80 12.54 -0.65 -15.63
C GLY A 80 11.06 -0.76 -15.25
N ALA A 81 10.52 -1.95 -15.45
CA ALA A 81 9.13 -2.26 -15.14
C ALA A 81 8.98 -3.10 -13.87
N LEU A 82 7.90 -2.88 -13.12
CA LEU A 82 7.52 -3.69 -11.97
C LEU A 82 6.25 -4.48 -12.28
N LEU A 83 6.29 -5.79 -12.09
CA LEU A 83 5.13 -6.67 -12.14
C LEU A 83 4.79 -7.13 -10.72
N ILE A 84 3.62 -6.78 -10.24
CA ILE A 84 3.17 -7.06 -8.87
C ILE A 84 2.28 -8.30 -8.88
N LEU A 85 2.67 -9.33 -8.16
CA LEU A 85 1.87 -10.55 -7.99
C LEU A 85 1.31 -10.64 -6.57
N PRO A 86 0.07 -11.11 -6.39
CA PRO A 86 -0.60 -11.20 -5.08
C PRO A 86 0.01 -12.34 -4.24
N GLY A 87 0.97 -12.03 -3.35
CA GLY A 87 1.61 -12.96 -2.43
C GLY A 87 1.28 -12.75 -0.96
N GLY A 88 0.52 -11.70 -0.63
CA GLY A 88 0.13 -11.35 0.73
C GLY A 88 -1.32 -11.70 1.05
N THR A 89 -1.86 -11.04 2.07
CA THR A 89 -3.25 -11.24 2.50
C THR A 89 -4.21 -10.22 1.91
N MET A 90 -3.81 -8.97 1.77
CA MET A 90 -4.68 -7.90 1.25
C MET A 90 -4.44 -7.65 -0.23
N ASN A 91 -3.17 -7.69 -0.65
CA ASN A 91 -2.74 -7.54 -2.03
C ASN A 91 -3.30 -6.26 -2.70
N LEU A 92 -3.24 -5.15 -1.95
CA LEU A 92 -3.90 -3.90 -2.36
C LEU A 92 -3.39 -3.39 -3.71
N LEU A 93 -2.08 -3.35 -3.88
CA LEU A 93 -1.48 -2.86 -5.12
C LEU A 93 -1.67 -3.85 -6.28
N ALA A 94 -1.57 -5.16 -6.02
CA ALA A 94 -1.85 -6.17 -7.04
C ALA A 94 -3.30 -6.08 -7.56
N LYS A 95 -4.27 -5.91 -6.65
CA LYS A 95 -5.68 -5.72 -7.01
C LYS A 95 -5.94 -4.45 -7.81
N LEU A 96 -5.26 -3.36 -7.46
CA LEU A 96 -5.36 -2.10 -8.21
C LEU A 96 -4.88 -2.26 -9.67
N LEU A 97 -3.85 -3.08 -9.90
CA LEU A 97 -3.22 -3.26 -11.20
C LEU A 97 -3.85 -4.39 -12.03
N HIS A 98 -4.39 -5.42 -11.38
CA HIS A 98 -4.77 -6.68 -12.04
C HIS A 98 -6.15 -7.20 -11.64
N GLY A 99 -6.90 -6.47 -10.79
CA GLY A 99 -8.15 -7.00 -10.21
C GLY A 99 -7.87 -8.19 -9.27
N ASP A 100 -8.77 -9.16 -9.25
CA ASP A 100 -8.66 -10.39 -8.44
C ASP A 100 -8.00 -11.55 -9.22
N ALA A 101 -7.13 -11.25 -10.19
CA ALA A 101 -6.47 -12.26 -11.01
C ALA A 101 -5.39 -13.04 -10.22
N GLU A 102 -5.25 -14.32 -10.54
CA GLU A 102 -4.22 -15.19 -9.97
C GLU A 102 -2.83 -14.91 -10.57
N PRO A 103 -1.72 -15.18 -9.85
CA PRO A 103 -0.37 -14.87 -10.30
C PRO A 103 -0.03 -15.38 -11.71
N ALA A 104 -0.41 -16.63 -12.03
CA ALA A 104 -0.14 -17.21 -13.33
C ALA A 104 -0.89 -16.49 -14.47
N ALA A 105 -2.14 -16.08 -14.23
CA ALA A 105 -2.94 -15.33 -15.19
C ALA A 105 -2.35 -13.93 -15.42
N ILE A 106 -1.87 -13.27 -14.35
CA ILE A 106 -1.22 -11.97 -14.45
C ILE A 106 0.06 -12.06 -15.29
N ILE A 107 0.92 -13.07 -15.05
CA ILE A 107 2.13 -13.28 -15.84
C ILE A 107 1.78 -13.51 -17.32
N HIS A 108 0.76 -14.31 -17.57
CA HIS A 108 0.29 -14.59 -18.94
C HIS A 108 -0.14 -13.31 -19.65
N ALA A 109 -1.02 -12.53 -19.01
CA ALA A 109 -1.52 -11.29 -19.56
C ALA A 109 -0.39 -10.25 -19.74
N ALA A 110 0.50 -10.11 -18.75
CA ALA A 110 1.62 -9.18 -18.82
C ALA A 110 2.65 -9.56 -19.91
N HIS A 111 2.82 -10.85 -20.20
CA HIS A 111 3.69 -11.29 -21.27
C HIS A 111 3.11 -11.01 -22.67
N GLN A 112 1.79 -11.11 -22.82
CA GLN A 112 1.12 -10.87 -24.10
C GLN A 112 0.99 -9.37 -24.41
N ALA A 113 0.35 -8.64 -23.51
CA ALA A 113 0.12 -7.20 -23.63
C ALA A 113 -0.23 -6.61 -22.26
N ALA A 114 0.65 -5.80 -21.71
CA ALA A 114 0.37 -5.04 -20.50
C ALA A 114 0.60 -3.55 -20.75
N ASP A 115 -0.27 -2.73 -20.22
CA ASP A 115 -0.05 -1.30 -20.15
C ASP A 115 1.09 -0.99 -19.17
N ARG A 116 1.94 -0.04 -19.55
CA ARG A 116 2.97 0.48 -18.67
C ARG A 116 2.47 1.79 -18.09
N VAL A 117 2.25 1.80 -16.79
CA VAL A 117 1.70 2.97 -16.09
C VAL A 117 2.65 3.46 -15.00
N ALA A 118 2.85 4.77 -14.93
CA ALA A 118 3.41 5.38 -13.73
C ALA A 118 2.32 5.42 -12.67
N LEU A 119 2.67 5.14 -11.42
CA LEU A 119 1.70 5.18 -10.33
C LEU A 119 1.84 6.48 -9.53
N PRO A 120 0.74 7.16 -9.26
CA PRO A 120 0.73 8.20 -8.26
C PRO A 120 0.97 7.60 -6.87
N PHE A 121 1.64 8.34 -6.00
CA PHE A 121 1.81 7.98 -4.60
C PHE A 121 1.65 9.19 -3.68
N VAL A 122 1.30 8.90 -2.43
CA VAL A 122 1.34 9.87 -1.34
C VAL A 122 2.65 9.68 -0.59
N GLU A 123 3.43 10.75 -0.41
CA GLU A 123 4.67 10.67 0.36
C GLU A 123 4.60 11.52 1.64
N ALA A 124 5.22 11.02 2.70
CA ALA A 124 5.39 11.72 3.96
C ALA A 124 6.76 11.36 4.55
N GLY A 125 7.74 12.25 4.42
CA GLY A 125 9.14 11.95 4.73
C GLY A 125 9.67 10.81 3.86
N PRO A 126 10.24 9.74 4.43
CA PRO A 126 10.77 8.62 3.67
C PRO A 126 9.70 7.59 3.23
N HIS A 127 8.45 7.76 3.67
CA HIS A 127 7.39 6.77 3.48
C HIS A 127 6.50 7.13 2.30
N ARG A 128 6.09 6.11 1.54
CA ARG A 128 5.20 6.24 0.38
C ARG A 128 4.03 5.28 0.49
N ALA A 129 2.87 5.71 0.01
CA ALA A 129 1.67 4.88 -0.16
C ALA A 129 1.21 4.97 -1.61
N PHE A 130 1.08 3.84 -2.31
CA PHE A 130 0.68 3.77 -3.71
C PHE A 130 -0.84 3.60 -3.87
N VAL A 131 -1.49 3.02 -2.88
CA VAL A 131 -2.95 2.84 -2.86
C VAL A 131 -3.61 3.91 -2.01
N GLY A 132 -3.04 4.21 -0.85
CA GLY A 132 -3.53 5.28 -0.01
C GLY A 132 -2.93 5.32 1.39
N LEU A 133 -3.00 6.52 1.98
CA LEU A 133 -2.54 6.83 3.32
C LEU A 133 -3.74 7.09 4.23
N ILE A 134 -3.80 6.41 5.38
CA ILE A 134 -4.81 6.68 6.41
C ILE A 134 -4.13 7.32 7.61
N LEU A 135 -4.63 8.48 8.03
CA LEU A 135 -4.17 9.22 9.19
C LEU A 135 -5.21 9.24 10.30
N GLY A 136 -4.75 9.25 11.53
CA GLY A 136 -5.57 9.53 12.69
C GLY A 136 -5.88 8.33 13.58
N PRO A 137 -6.71 8.52 14.63
CA PRO A 137 -6.98 7.51 15.66
C PRO A 137 -7.56 6.20 15.10
N ALA A 138 -8.33 6.26 14.02
CA ALA A 138 -8.91 5.07 13.38
C ALA A 138 -7.84 4.13 12.81
N ALA A 139 -6.65 4.62 12.45
CA ALA A 139 -5.51 3.80 12.04
C ALA A 139 -5.10 2.76 13.12
N SER A 140 -5.40 3.01 14.40
CA SER A 140 -5.10 2.08 15.49
C SER A 140 -5.89 0.76 15.46
N TRP A 141 -6.99 0.67 14.68
CA TRP A 141 -7.77 -0.56 14.51
C TRP A 141 -7.02 -1.67 13.78
N VAL A 142 -5.99 -1.34 13.00
CA VAL A 142 -5.11 -2.33 12.37
C VAL A 142 -4.45 -3.24 13.41
N ARG A 143 -3.98 -2.68 14.52
CA ARG A 143 -3.39 -3.47 15.62
C ARG A 143 -4.38 -4.44 16.26
N ALA A 144 -5.66 -4.07 16.35
CA ALA A 144 -6.69 -4.97 16.83
C ALA A 144 -6.93 -6.14 15.87
N ARG A 145 -6.89 -5.87 14.57
CA ARG A 145 -7.02 -6.88 13.51
C ARG A 145 -5.82 -7.85 13.50
N GLU A 146 -4.61 -7.35 13.63
CA GLU A 146 -3.39 -8.18 13.71
C GLU A 146 -3.41 -9.09 14.93
N ALA A 147 -3.81 -8.57 16.10
CA ALA A 147 -3.96 -9.36 17.31
C ALA A 147 -5.06 -10.43 17.17
N ALA A 148 -6.15 -10.14 16.44
CA ALA A 148 -7.20 -11.10 16.12
C ALA A 148 -6.69 -12.25 15.24
N ARG A 149 -5.89 -11.93 14.21
CA ARG A 149 -5.27 -12.94 13.33
C ARG A 149 -4.28 -13.83 14.07
N ALA A 150 -3.54 -13.26 15.02
CA ALA A 150 -2.60 -14.01 15.86
C ALA A 150 -3.29 -14.90 16.94
N GLY A 151 -4.64 -14.95 16.98
CA GLY A 151 -5.40 -15.72 17.97
C GLY A 151 -5.29 -15.22 19.42
N LYS A 152 -4.74 -14.02 19.63
CA LYS A 152 -4.49 -13.44 20.97
C LYS A 152 -5.67 -12.61 21.46
N LEU A 153 -6.79 -13.27 21.82
CA LEU A 153 -8.07 -12.63 22.16
C LEU A 153 -7.93 -11.52 23.21
N ARG A 154 -7.14 -11.72 24.28
CA ARG A 154 -6.94 -10.69 25.33
C ARG A 154 -6.20 -9.46 24.79
N GLN A 155 -5.24 -9.64 23.89
CA GLN A 155 -4.50 -8.55 23.25
C GLN A 155 -5.41 -7.82 22.25
N MET A 156 -6.21 -8.57 21.49
CA MET A 156 -7.21 -8.03 20.58
C MET A 156 -8.22 -7.13 21.32
N LEU A 157 -8.82 -7.60 22.42
CA LEU A 157 -9.78 -6.82 23.21
C LEU A 157 -9.14 -5.58 23.84
N ARG A 158 -7.90 -5.68 24.32
CA ARG A 158 -7.15 -4.53 24.84
C ARG A 158 -6.82 -3.51 23.74
N ALA A 159 -6.37 -3.98 22.59
CA ALA A 159 -6.08 -3.14 21.42
C ALA A 159 -7.35 -2.47 20.89
N ALA A 160 -8.45 -3.20 20.79
CA ALA A 160 -9.75 -2.66 20.36
C ALA A 160 -10.26 -1.58 21.32
N ARG A 161 -10.18 -1.82 22.65
CA ARG A 161 -10.57 -0.82 23.65
C ARG A 161 -9.71 0.43 23.60
N ASN A 162 -8.40 0.28 23.41
CA ASN A 162 -7.48 1.41 23.26
C ASN A 162 -7.71 2.17 21.97
N ALA A 163 -7.96 1.46 20.86
CA ALA A 163 -8.33 2.04 19.57
C ALA A 163 -9.63 2.83 19.70
N TRP A 164 -10.66 2.25 20.36
CA TRP A 164 -11.94 2.89 20.65
C TRP A 164 -11.76 4.20 21.41
N GLY A 165 -11.07 4.17 22.56
CA GLY A 165 -10.83 5.36 23.37
C GLY A 165 -10.08 6.48 22.63
N ARG A 166 -9.13 6.12 21.76
CA ARG A 166 -8.40 7.09 20.92
C ARG A 166 -9.27 7.64 19.78
N THR A 167 -10.04 6.79 19.13
CA THR A 167 -10.91 7.19 18.01
C THR A 167 -11.99 8.17 18.46
N PHE A 168 -12.60 7.96 19.64
CA PHE A 168 -13.66 8.81 20.15
C PHE A 168 -13.19 9.93 21.10
N GLY A 169 -11.95 9.84 21.63
CA GLY A 169 -11.44 10.80 22.61
C GLY A 169 -10.69 11.99 22.03
N GLN A 170 -9.95 11.82 20.94
CA GLN A 170 -9.08 12.87 20.37
C GLN A 170 -9.06 12.78 18.84
N GLY A 171 -9.83 13.63 18.15
CA GLY A 171 -9.77 13.73 16.70
C GLY A 171 -8.46 14.38 16.22
N LEU A 172 -8.00 14.00 15.03
CA LEU A 172 -6.87 14.59 14.30
C LEU A 172 -7.22 16.03 13.85
N ARG A 173 -6.27 16.95 13.98
CA ARG A 173 -6.35 18.30 13.43
C ARG A 173 -5.47 18.43 12.21
N LEU A 174 -6.00 19.09 11.17
CA LEU A 174 -5.29 19.35 9.92
C LEU A 174 -5.08 20.85 9.75
N ARG A 175 -3.98 21.23 9.08
CA ARG A 175 -3.65 22.62 8.76
C ARG A 175 -3.77 22.87 7.26
N GLY A 176 -4.16 24.10 6.91
CA GLY A 176 -4.11 24.58 5.52
C GLY A 176 -5.26 24.12 4.63
N LEU A 177 -6.30 23.50 5.19
CA LEU A 177 -7.44 23.01 4.45
C LEU A 177 -8.71 23.75 4.86
N SER A 178 -9.32 24.48 3.91
CA SER A 178 -10.66 25.03 4.06
C SER A 178 -11.70 23.97 3.68
N GLY A 179 -12.84 23.97 4.38
CA GLY A 179 -13.94 23.04 4.07
C GLY A 179 -13.94 21.73 4.87
N LEU A 180 -12.91 21.44 5.67
CA LEU A 180 -12.90 20.28 6.56
C LEU A 180 -13.32 20.62 7.99
N PRO A 181 -13.91 19.65 8.73
CA PRO A 181 -14.15 19.78 10.15
C PRO A 181 -12.86 20.07 10.92
N ARG A 182 -12.92 20.85 12.00
CA ARG A 182 -11.74 21.18 12.82
C ARG A 182 -11.05 19.97 13.44
N ARG A 183 -11.78 18.86 13.62
CA ARG A 183 -11.29 17.58 14.12
C ARG A 183 -11.98 16.46 13.37
N VAL A 184 -11.22 15.46 12.97
CA VAL A 184 -11.68 14.27 12.23
C VAL A 184 -11.13 13.01 12.88
N GLN A 185 -11.85 11.90 12.83
CA GLN A 185 -11.41 10.63 13.39
C GLN A 185 -10.42 9.89 12.48
N ALA A 186 -10.59 10.06 11.20
CA ALA A 186 -9.66 9.55 10.20
C ALA A 186 -9.63 10.45 8.98
N VAL A 187 -8.52 10.41 8.29
CA VAL A 187 -8.33 11.05 6.99
C VAL A 187 -7.74 10.01 6.07
N PHE A 188 -8.40 9.78 4.95
CA PHE A 188 -7.85 9.00 3.86
C PHE A 188 -7.31 9.94 2.79
N VAL A 189 -6.09 9.67 2.36
CA VAL A 189 -5.36 10.50 1.41
C VAL A 189 -4.91 9.65 0.24
N GLN A 190 -5.21 10.09 -0.96
CA GLN A 190 -4.73 9.49 -2.22
C GLN A 190 -4.07 10.55 -3.07
N ALA A 191 -3.14 10.14 -3.92
CA ALA A 191 -2.60 10.97 -4.97
C ALA A 191 -3.43 10.77 -6.25
N VAL A 192 -3.97 11.86 -6.79
CA VAL A 192 -4.78 11.86 -8.01
C VAL A 192 -4.39 13.12 -8.81
N ASP A 193 -4.00 12.95 -10.07
CA ASP A 193 -3.65 14.04 -10.99
C ASP A 193 -2.63 15.05 -10.39
N GLY A 194 -1.60 14.53 -9.72
CA GLY A 194 -0.54 15.33 -9.11
C GLY A 194 -0.96 16.11 -7.85
N ARG A 195 -2.16 15.87 -7.31
CA ARG A 195 -2.69 16.49 -6.10
C ARG A 195 -3.12 15.44 -5.08
N LEU A 196 -3.26 15.86 -3.83
CA LEU A 196 -3.87 15.03 -2.80
C LEU A 196 -5.40 15.14 -2.87
N ARG A 197 -6.06 14.00 -3.00
CA ARG A 197 -7.47 13.82 -2.71
C ARG A 197 -7.58 13.41 -1.26
N ILE A 198 -8.28 14.19 -0.45
CA ILE A 198 -8.34 14.06 1.00
C ILE A 198 -9.80 13.84 1.40
N ALA A 199 -10.11 12.66 1.90
CA ALA A 199 -11.43 12.31 2.41
C ALA A 199 -11.38 12.26 3.93
N ALA A 200 -12.02 13.22 4.58
CA ALA A 200 -12.07 13.33 6.03
C ALA A 200 -13.34 12.66 6.58
N ILE A 201 -13.16 11.79 7.55
CA ILE A 201 -14.21 11.00 8.16
C ILE A 201 -14.51 11.60 9.54
N ASP A 202 -15.72 12.14 9.70
CA ASP A 202 -16.28 12.59 10.98
C ASP A 202 -17.37 11.62 11.44
N ALA A 203 -17.00 10.36 11.66
CA ALA A 203 -17.91 9.34 12.15
C ALA A 203 -17.95 9.39 13.69
N ARG A 204 -19.03 9.92 14.25
CA ARG A 204 -19.21 10.06 15.72
C ARG A 204 -19.90 8.85 16.34
N ASP A 205 -20.38 7.93 15.53
CA ASP A 205 -21.02 6.71 16.00
C ASP A 205 -20.32 5.44 15.46
N TRP A 206 -20.44 4.37 16.23
CA TRP A 206 -19.79 3.08 15.94
C TRP A 206 -20.37 2.39 14.68
N ARG A 207 -21.63 2.69 14.32
CA ARG A 207 -22.29 2.12 13.15
C ARG A 207 -21.71 2.68 11.86
N SER A 208 -21.47 3.98 11.82
CA SER A 208 -20.79 4.64 10.71
C SER A 208 -19.38 4.11 10.54
N ILE A 209 -18.65 3.82 11.63
CA ILE A 209 -17.29 3.26 11.57
C ILE A 209 -17.30 1.81 11.07
N LEU A 210 -18.26 1.00 11.49
CA LEU A 210 -18.40 -0.38 10.99
C LEU A 210 -18.85 -0.41 9.54
N ALA A 211 -19.79 0.46 9.14
CA ALA A 211 -20.22 0.59 7.75
C ALA A 211 -19.05 1.03 6.85
N LEU A 212 -18.29 2.05 7.25
CA LEU A 212 -17.07 2.48 6.55
C LEU A 212 -16.01 1.38 6.47
N GLY A 213 -15.86 0.57 7.51
CA GLY A 213 -14.96 -0.59 7.50
C GLY A 213 -15.38 -1.67 6.50
N TRP A 214 -16.68 -1.91 6.35
CA TRP A 214 -17.24 -2.83 5.37
C TRP A 214 -17.16 -2.27 3.94
N GLU A 215 -17.51 -1.00 3.76
CA GLU A 215 -17.45 -0.30 2.48
C GLU A 215 -16.00 -0.08 1.99
N PHE A 216 -15.04 0.05 2.91
CA PHE A 216 -13.61 0.07 2.60
C PHE A 216 -13.16 -1.25 1.93
N LEU A 217 -13.75 -2.37 2.30
CA LEU A 217 -13.50 -3.67 1.69
C LEU A 217 -14.19 -3.84 0.32
N THR A 218 -15.27 -3.08 0.07
CA THR A 218 -16.09 -3.18 -1.15
C THR A 218 -15.88 -2.03 -2.15
N GLY A 219 -15.11 -1.00 -1.79
CA GLY A 219 -14.69 0.07 -2.70
C GLY A 219 -15.60 1.31 -2.78
N ASP A 220 -16.81 1.31 -2.18
CA ASP A 220 -17.79 2.40 -2.32
C ASP A 220 -17.85 3.42 -1.14
N TRP A 221 -16.93 3.34 -0.20
CA TRP A 221 -16.94 4.08 1.07
C TRP A 221 -16.86 5.63 0.93
N VAL A 222 -16.35 6.14 -0.18
CA VAL A 222 -16.22 7.61 -0.41
C VAL A 222 -17.58 8.30 -0.54
N ARG A 223 -18.64 7.55 -0.82
CA ARG A 223 -20.02 8.08 -0.96
C ARG A 223 -20.81 8.14 0.36
N ALA A 224 -20.21 7.73 1.47
CA ALA A 224 -20.89 7.76 2.77
C ALA A 224 -21.13 9.20 3.23
N ALA A 225 -22.29 9.47 3.80
CA ALA A 225 -22.73 10.81 4.23
C ALA A 225 -21.85 11.50 5.29
N ALA A 226 -20.96 10.74 5.95
CA ALA A 226 -20.01 11.24 6.94
C ALA A 226 -18.63 11.62 6.38
N VAL A 227 -18.45 11.60 5.05
CA VAL A 227 -17.19 11.89 4.38
C VAL A 227 -17.22 13.26 3.73
N THR A 228 -16.24 14.11 4.09
CA THR A 228 -16.01 15.39 3.41
C THR A 228 -14.74 15.27 2.58
N GLU A 229 -14.85 15.51 1.27
CA GLU A 229 -13.74 15.41 0.34
C GLU A 229 -13.22 16.80 -0.06
N VAL A 230 -11.90 16.96 -0.08
CA VAL A 230 -11.20 18.16 -0.57
C VAL A 230 -9.94 17.76 -1.34
N HIS A 231 -9.49 18.65 -2.23
CA HIS A 231 -8.25 18.48 -2.98
C HIS A 231 -7.24 19.56 -2.57
N ALA A 232 -5.99 19.16 -2.34
CA ALA A 232 -4.93 20.08 -1.95
C ALA A 232 -3.58 19.68 -2.57
N PRO A 233 -2.64 20.61 -2.75
CA PRO A 233 -1.29 20.30 -3.21
C PRO A 233 -0.45 19.62 -2.12
N GLU A 234 -0.72 19.95 -0.85
CA GLU A 234 -0.04 19.38 0.32
C GLU A 234 -0.99 19.32 1.51
N LEU A 235 -0.61 18.48 2.48
CA LEU A 235 -1.30 18.32 3.75
C LEU A 235 -0.27 18.31 4.88
N ARG A 236 -0.63 18.92 6.04
CA ARG A 236 0.14 18.87 7.29
C ARG A 236 -0.78 18.55 8.45
N THR A 237 -0.28 17.77 9.40
CA THR A 237 -0.98 17.60 10.67
C THR A 237 -0.76 18.84 11.56
N ALA A 238 -1.74 19.16 12.40
CA ALA A 238 -1.62 20.23 13.38
C ALA A 238 -1.25 19.70 14.78
N GLU A 239 -0.81 18.45 14.84
CA GLU A 239 -0.48 17.79 16.09
C GLU A 239 0.97 18.12 16.52
N ARG A 240 1.20 18.17 17.83
CA ARG A 240 2.53 18.38 18.45
C ARG A 240 3.27 17.07 18.73
N ARG A 241 2.64 15.94 18.51
CA ARG A 241 3.16 14.59 18.74
C ARG A 241 3.08 13.77 17.48
N PRO A 242 3.92 12.74 17.33
CA PRO A 242 3.83 11.82 16.22
C PRO A 242 2.43 11.23 16.04
N VAL A 243 1.98 11.13 14.80
CA VAL A 243 0.65 10.64 14.41
C VAL A 243 0.79 9.27 13.79
N LEU A 244 -0.04 8.32 14.22
CA LEU A 244 -0.12 7.01 13.58
C LEU A 244 -0.75 7.16 12.20
N ALA A 245 -0.07 6.63 11.21
CA ALA A 245 -0.46 6.57 9.82
C ALA A 245 -0.39 5.14 9.31
N LEU A 246 -1.20 4.81 8.31
CA LEU A 246 -1.14 3.54 7.59
C LEU A 246 -0.79 3.83 6.13
N PHE A 247 0.38 3.41 5.70
CA PHE A 247 0.83 3.45 4.31
C PHE A 247 0.50 2.11 3.66
N ASP A 248 -0.48 2.08 2.76
CA ASP A 248 -0.99 0.85 2.14
C ASP A 248 -1.33 -0.25 3.17
N GLY A 249 -1.80 0.17 4.36
CA GLY A 249 -2.13 -0.71 5.48
C GLY A 249 -0.99 -0.95 6.48
N GLU A 250 0.25 -0.56 6.18
CA GLU A 250 1.40 -0.72 7.08
C GLU A 250 1.50 0.45 8.08
N PRO A 251 1.61 0.18 9.40
CA PRO A 251 1.59 1.21 10.42
C PRO A 251 2.94 1.91 10.57
N VAL A 252 2.93 3.23 10.45
CA VAL A 252 4.10 4.12 10.62
C VAL A 252 3.75 5.27 11.53
N MET A 253 4.69 5.74 12.36
CA MET A 253 4.56 6.98 13.12
C MET A 253 5.15 8.14 12.30
N ILE A 254 4.31 9.11 11.94
CA ILE A 254 4.73 10.31 11.22
C ILE A 254 5.04 11.41 12.24
N GLU A 255 6.21 12.02 12.13
CA GLU A 255 6.62 13.13 12.98
C GLU A 255 5.75 14.39 12.75
N PRO A 256 5.63 15.26 13.76
CA PRO A 256 4.95 16.55 13.61
C PRO A 256 5.55 17.37 12.45
N ASP A 257 4.69 18.15 11.81
CA ASP A 257 5.04 19.08 10.73
C ASP A 257 5.59 18.44 9.44
N VAL A 258 5.63 17.10 9.33
CA VAL A 258 5.95 16.43 8.08
C VAL A 258 4.94 16.84 7.01
N VAL A 259 5.47 17.23 5.86
CA VAL A 259 4.65 17.58 4.69
C VAL A 259 4.26 16.32 3.96
N ILE A 260 2.98 16.16 3.73
CA ILE A 260 2.41 15.08 2.93
C ILE A 260 2.12 15.65 1.55
N ARG A 261 2.62 14.99 0.49
CA ARG A 261 2.48 15.45 -0.90
C ARG A 261 2.14 14.29 -1.83
N ALA A 262 1.63 14.64 -3.00
CA ALA A 262 1.52 13.72 -4.11
C ALA A 262 2.84 13.66 -4.89
N GLY A 263 3.18 12.47 -5.37
CA GLY A 263 4.27 12.22 -6.31
C GLY A 263 3.85 11.18 -7.33
N GLU A 264 4.76 10.89 -8.28
CA GLU A 264 4.58 9.88 -9.31
C GLU A 264 5.85 9.04 -9.44
N THR A 265 5.69 7.75 -9.70
CA THR A 265 6.81 6.81 -9.80
C THR A 265 7.60 6.99 -11.09
N ARG A 266 8.91 6.75 -11.05
CA ARG A 266 9.73 6.61 -12.26
C ARG A 266 9.64 5.21 -12.86
N PRO A 267 9.75 4.12 -12.06
CA PRO A 267 9.45 2.79 -12.56
C PRO A 267 8.03 2.72 -13.11
N GLN A 268 7.89 1.99 -14.22
CA GLN A 268 6.58 1.72 -14.80
C GLN A 268 6.00 0.45 -14.18
N PHE A 269 4.76 0.46 -13.79
CA PHE A 269 4.06 -0.73 -13.35
C PHE A 269 3.34 -1.38 -14.52
N LEU A 270 3.43 -2.71 -14.62
CA LEU A 270 2.68 -3.46 -15.61
C LEU A 270 1.24 -3.62 -15.09
N LYS A 271 0.28 -3.16 -15.89
CA LYS A 271 -1.15 -3.22 -15.58
C LYS A 271 -1.85 -4.11 -16.60
N THR A 272 -2.73 -5.02 -16.13
CA THR A 272 -3.44 -6.00 -16.96
C THR A 272 -4.97 -5.90 -16.86
N ALA A 273 -5.50 -5.02 -16.00
CA ALA A 273 -6.95 -4.78 -15.82
C ALA A 273 -7.33 -3.32 -16.03
#